data_c01ac6416da45d6e927572541685852b
#
_entry.id   c01ac6416da45d6e927572541685852b
#
_cell.length_a   1.000
_cell.length_b   1.000
_cell.length_c   1.000
_cell.angle_alpha   90.00
_cell.angle_beta   90.00
_cell.angle_gamma   90.00
#
_symmetry.space_group_name_H-M   'P 1'
#
loop_
_entity.id
_entity.type
_entity.pdbx_description
1 polymer ?
#
loop_
_entity_poly.entity_id
_entity_poly.type
_entity_poly.pdbx_seq_one_letter_code
_entity_poly.pdbx_strand_id
1 'polypeptide(L)'
;MKQVTVLDKTRATTVATEVAVADTFLRRLIGLLGRRRLDAEAGLWIRPSSGVHTFGMLFAIDVVALDRHHRIYAVWPGLRPWRISGVSWKIHSVLELPTGTIQQKGIEIGDQLEFLPSAFT
;
A
#
# COMPACT_ATOMS: atom_id res chain seq x y z
N MET A 1 -7.94 1.10 13.73
CA MET A 1 -7.80 1.90 12.49
C MET A 1 -8.97 1.61 11.56
N LYS A 2 -9.35 2.62 10.79
CA LYS A 2 -10.32 2.46 9.73
C LYS A 2 -9.80 1.46 8.70
N GLN A 3 -10.69 0.64 8.15
CA GLN A 3 -10.34 -0.32 7.11
C GLN A 3 -11.09 -0.03 5.82
N VAL A 4 -10.45 -0.31 4.70
CA VAL A 4 -11.01 -0.15 3.37
C VAL A 4 -10.73 -1.38 2.52
N THR A 5 -11.57 -1.57 1.49
CA THR A 5 -11.34 -2.52 0.42
C THR A 5 -10.78 -1.75 -0.77
N VAL A 6 -9.75 -2.27 -1.41
CA VAL A 6 -9.08 -1.64 -2.54
C VAL A 6 -9.39 -2.41 -3.81
N LEU A 7 -9.95 -1.71 -4.80
CA LEU A 7 -10.25 -2.26 -6.11
C LEU A 7 -9.33 -1.64 -7.15
N ASP A 8 -8.94 -2.44 -8.15
CA ASP A 8 -8.31 -1.94 -9.36
C ASP A 8 -9.39 -1.80 -10.43
N LYS A 9 -9.83 -0.58 -10.67
CA LYS A 9 -10.92 -0.29 -11.63
C LYS A 9 -10.50 -0.57 -13.07
N THR A 10 -9.25 -0.34 -13.39
CA THR A 10 -8.72 -0.57 -14.74
C THR A 10 -8.84 -2.05 -15.13
N ARG A 11 -8.62 -2.94 -14.16
CA ARG A 11 -8.60 -4.39 -14.39
C ARG A 11 -9.85 -5.10 -13.89
N ALA A 12 -10.76 -4.37 -13.22
CA ALA A 12 -11.97 -4.93 -12.61
C ALA A 12 -11.64 -6.07 -11.63
N THR A 13 -10.61 -5.86 -10.81
CA THR A 13 -10.16 -6.86 -9.82
C THR A 13 -10.13 -6.27 -8.43
N THR A 14 -10.20 -7.13 -7.41
CA THR A 14 -10.01 -6.74 -6.02
C THR A 14 -8.53 -6.87 -5.68
N VAL A 15 -7.92 -5.80 -5.19
CA VAL A 15 -6.51 -5.82 -4.79
C VAL A 15 -6.36 -6.39 -3.38
N ALA A 16 -7.14 -5.89 -2.44
CA ALA A 16 -7.11 -6.35 -1.05
C ALA A 16 -8.39 -5.93 -0.34
N THR A 17 -8.88 -6.76 0.59
CA THR A 17 -10.16 -6.52 1.28
C THR A 17 -10.00 -5.96 2.68
N GLU A 18 -8.82 -6.07 3.28
CA GLU A 18 -8.58 -5.70 4.67
C GLU A 18 -7.39 -4.74 4.78
N VAL A 19 -7.56 -3.55 4.22
CA VAL A 19 -6.50 -2.54 4.21
C VAL A 19 -6.77 -1.53 5.32
N ALA A 20 -5.85 -1.45 6.29
CA ALA A 20 -5.92 -0.45 7.35
C ALA A 20 -5.45 0.90 6.82
N VAL A 21 -6.08 1.98 7.29
CA VAL A 21 -5.73 3.35 6.87
C VAL A 21 -4.87 4.00 7.95
N ALA A 22 -3.66 4.39 7.57
CA ALA A 22 -2.73 5.11 8.44
C ALA A 22 -2.71 6.58 8.02
N ASP A 23 -3.60 7.38 8.61
CA ASP A 23 -3.80 8.78 8.24
C ASP A 23 -3.47 9.78 9.36
N THR A 24 -3.02 9.31 10.51
CA THR A 24 -2.48 10.16 11.57
C THR A 24 -0.96 10.13 11.55
N PHE A 25 -0.33 11.16 12.12
CA PHE A 25 1.13 11.22 12.21
C PHE A 25 1.70 9.96 12.87
N LEU A 26 1.13 9.55 14.01
CA LEU A 26 1.63 8.39 14.75
C LEU A 26 1.44 7.10 13.96
N ARG A 27 0.26 6.91 13.34
CA ARG A 27 0.00 5.70 12.55
C ARG A 27 0.91 5.59 11.34
N ARG A 28 1.19 6.73 10.67
CA ARG A 28 2.13 6.75 9.54
C ARG A 28 3.55 6.41 10.00
N LEU A 29 3.95 6.92 11.16
CA LEU A 29 5.28 6.68 11.70
C LEU A 29 5.49 5.21 12.07
N ILE A 30 4.50 4.59 12.70
CA ILE A 30 4.57 3.19 13.12
C ILE A 30 4.47 2.24 11.91
N GLY A 31 3.49 2.49 11.02
CA GLY A 31 3.29 1.64 9.85
C GLY A 31 3.21 0.16 10.21
N LEU A 32 4.04 -0.65 9.58
CA LEU A 32 4.12 -2.10 9.79
C LEU A 32 5.26 -2.51 10.72
N LEU A 33 5.86 -1.56 11.45
CA LEU A 33 6.95 -1.87 12.37
C LEU A 33 6.51 -2.90 13.41
N GLY A 34 7.40 -3.84 13.71
CA GLY A 34 7.16 -4.88 14.70
C GLY A 34 6.31 -6.05 14.23
N ARG A 35 5.68 -5.97 13.07
CA ARG A 35 4.99 -7.10 12.48
C ARG A 35 5.97 -8.05 11.80
N ARG A 36 5.58 -9.31 11.68
CA ARG A 36 6.41 -10.34 11.04
C ARG A 36 5.94 -10.69 9.64
N ARG A 37 4.70 -10.32 9.29
CA ARG A 37 4.12 -10.59 7.97
C ARG A 37 2.85 -9.78 7.79
N LEU A 38 2.40 -9.71 6.54
CA LEU A 38 1.05 -9.32 6.17
C LEU A 38 0.32 -10.54 5.65
N ASP A 39 -0.89 -10.78 6.16
CA ASP A 39 -1.73 -11.86 5.66
C ASP A 39 -2.25 -11.52 4.25
N ALA A 40 -2.63 -12.54 3.49
CA ALA A 40 -3.29 -12.35 2.21
C ALA A 40 -4.51 -11.45 2.39
N GLU A 41 -4.78 -10.58 1.44
CA GLU A 41 -5.86 -9.61 1.45
C GLU A 41 -5.70 -8.48 2.48
N ALA A 42 -4.65 -8.48 3.29
CA ALA A 42 -4.33 -7.39 4.22
C ALA A 42 -3.42 -6.36 3.55
N GLY A 43 -3.39 -5.17 4.11
CA GLY A 43 -2.49 -4.12 3.64
C GLY A 43 -2.56 -2.91 4.55
N LEU A 44 -1.76 -1.90 4.19
CA LEU A 44 -1.73 -0.63 4.90
C LEU A 44 -1.70 0.50 3.87
N TRP A 45 -2.64 1.43 3.98
CA TRP A 45 -2.70 2.61 3.13
C TRP A 45 -2.25 3.83 3.94
N ILE A 46 -1.07 4.34 3.61
CA ILE A 46 -0.46 5.47 4.30
C ILE A 46 -0.77 6.74 3.53
N ARG A 47 -1.46 7.66 4.19
CA ARG A 47 -1.87 8.92 3.57
C ARG A 47 -1.86 10.08 4.59
N PRO A 48 -1.33 11.26 4.22
CA PRO A 48 -0.51 11.49 3.04
C PRO A 48 0.88 10.88 3.17
N SER A 49 1.52 10.57 2.04
CA SER A 49 2.89 10.07 2.01
C SER A 49 3.50 10.35 0.65
N SER A 50 4.79 10.65 0.62
CA SER A 50 5.56 10.84 -0.62
C SER A 50 6.50 9.67 -0.92
N GLY A 51 6.42 8.61 -0.14
CA GLY A 51 7.24 7.42 -0.25
C GLY A 51 7.32 6.71 1.09
N VAL A 52 8.00 5.58 1.15
CA VAL A 52 8.15 4.82 2.39
C VAL A 52 9.59 4.34 2.57
N HIS A 53 9.93 4.02 3.80
CA HIS A 53 11.12 3.24 4.15
C HIS A 53 10.67 1.98 4.88
N THR A 54 11.53 0.96 4.80
CA THR A 54 11.30 -0.31 5.47
C THR A 54 12.29 -0.54 6.62
N PHE A 55 12.87 0.54 7.16
CA PHE A 55 13.79 0.47 8.29
C PHE A 55 13.06 -0.09 9.52
N GLY A 56 13.65 -1.11 10.11
CA GLY A 56 13.05 -1.78 11.27
C GLY A 56 11.96 -2.78 10.94
N MET A 57 11.60 -2.98 9.68
CA MET A 57 10.68 -4.03 9.28
C MET A 57 11.37 -5.39 9.28
N LEU A 58 10.57 -6.44 9.48
CA LEU A 58 11.07 -7.81 9.60
C LEU A 58 10.81 -8.66 8.34
N PHE A 59 10.19 -8.08 7.30
CA PHE A 59 9.81 -8.82 6.10
C PHE A 59 9.72 -7.86 4.92
N ALA A 60 9.81 -8.42 3.70
CA ALA A 60 9.62 -7.66 2.47
C ALA A 60 8.14 -7.39 2.20
N ILE A 61 7.86 -6.31 1.50
CA ILE A 61 6.49 -5.93 1.11
C ILE A 61 6.46 -5.48 -0.35
N ASP A 62 5.27 -5.52 -0.94
CA ASP A 62 5.01 -4.83 -2.19
C ASP A 62 4.56 -3.41 -1.86
N VAL A 63 5.08 -2.43 -2.57
CA VAL A 63 4.77 -1.02 -2.37
C VAL A 63 4.17 -0.45 -3.65
N VAL A 64 3.00 0.17 -3.52
CA VAL A 64 2.30 0.83 -4.63
C VAL A 64 2.15 2.30 -4.27
N ALA A 65 2.78 3.17 -5.04
CA ALA A 65 2.70 4.61 -4.83
C ALA A 65 1.61 5.20 -5.72
N LEU A 66 0.77 6.06 -5.13
CA LEU A 66 -0.40 6.63 -5.78
C LEU A 66 -0.28 8.14 -5.87
N ASP A 67 -0.77 8.71 -6.97
CA ASP A 67 -0.93 10.14 -7.10
C ASP A 67 -2.19 10.61 -6.34
N ARG A 68 -2.48 11.91 -6.41
CA ARG A 68 -3.62 12.50 -5.70
C ARG A 68 -4.98 12.01 -6.20
N HIS A 69 -5.03 11.39 -7.38
CA HIS A 69 -6.25 10.83 -7.96
C HIS A 69 -6.35 9.32 -7.78
N HIS A 70 -5.48 8.72 -6.95
CA HIS A 70 -5.39 7.28 -6.70
C HIS A 70 -5.02 6.47 -7.94
N ARG A 71 -4.32 7.09 -8.88
CA ARG A 71 -3.74 6.39 -10.02
C ARG A 71 -2.33 5.94 -9.64
N ILE A 72 -1.95 4.74 -10.04
CA ILE A 72 -0.64 4.19 -9.69
C ILE A 72 0.46 4.95 -10.43
N TYR A 73 1.33 5.59 -9.65
CA TYR A 73 2.48 6.35 -10.14
C TYR A 73 3.73 5.48 -10.24
N ALA A 74 3.95 4.60 -9.27
CA ALA A 74 5.13 3.74 -9.21
C ALA A 74 4.84 2.50 -8.38
N VAL A 75 5.60 1.42 -8.65
CA VAL A 75 5.49 0.17 -7.88
C VAL A 75 6.89 -0.34 -7.53
N TRP A 76 7.01 -0.95 -6.35
CA TRP A 76 8.24 -1.61 -5.89
C TRP A 76 7.87 -3.00 -5.39
N PRO A 77 7.89 -4.04 -6.26
CA PRO A 77 7.62 -5.40 -5.81
C PRO A 77 8.74 -5.91 -4.90
N GLY A 78 8.37 -6.54 -3.80
CA GLY A 78 9.33 -7.18 -2.91
C GLY A 78 10.37 -6.26 -2.32
N LEU A 79 9.97 -5.06 -1.86
CA LEU A 79 10.88 -4.14 -1.20
C LEU A 79 11.34 -4.75 0.12
N ARG A 80 12.63 -5.04 0.23
CA ARG A 80 13.23 -5.70 1.39
C ARG A 80 13.30 -4.77 2.59
N PRO A 81 13.47 -5.32 3.82
CA PRO A 81 13.78 -4.50 4.99
C PRO A 81 15.01 -3.62 4.76
N TRP A 82 15.05 -2.49 5.47
CA TRP A 82 16.18 -1.53 5.43
C TRP A 82 16.40 -0.90 4.06
N ARG A 83 15.30 -0.66 3.33
CA ARG A 83 15.32 0.01 2.02
C ARG A 83 14.43 1.23 2.07
N ILE A 84 14.57 2.07 1.05
CA ILE A 84 13.72 3.23 0.81
C ILE A 84 13.11 3.05 -0.58
N SER A 85 11.79 3.28 -0.70
CA SER A 85 11.16 3.41 -2.01
C SER A 85 11.59 4.73 -2.64
N GLY A 86 11.34 4.91 -3.92
CA GLY A 86 11.51 6.22 -4.53
C GLY A 86 10.62 7.25 -3.83
N VAL A 87 11.09 8.49 -3.75
CA VAL A 87 10.37 9.60 -3.13
C VAL A 87 10.09 10.64 -4.21
N SER A 88 8.85 11.13 -4.28
CA SER A 88 8.46 12.11 -5.28
C SER A 88 7.31 12.98 -4.75
N TRP A 89 7.32 14.27 -5.12
CA TRP A 89 6.22 15.17 -4.81
C TRP A 89 4.92 14.78 -5.53
N LYS A 90 5.02 13.94 -6.57
CA LYS A 90 3.85 13.40 -7.30
C LYS A 90 3.16 12.27 -6.55
N ILE A 91 3.83 11.70 -5.55
CA ILE A 91 3.25 10.65 -4.73
C ILE A 91 2.48 11.30 -3.58
N HIS A 92 1.21 10.97 -3.44
CA HIS A 92 0.33 11.50 -2.39
C HIS A 92 -0.04 10.47 -1.34
N SER A 93 -0.01 9.19 -1.69
CA SER A 93 -0.24 8.10 -0.73
C SER A 93 0.48 6.85 -1.20
N VAL A 94 0.63 5.90 -0.27
CA VAL A 94 1.35 4.66 -0.52
C VAL A 94 0.54 3.51 0.05
N LEU A 95 0.40 2.45 -0.75
CA LEU A 95 -0.28 1.22 -0.36
C LEU A 95 0.78 0.13 -0.18
N GLU A 96 0.88 -0.42 1.03
CA GLU A 96 1.76 -1.53 1.36
C GLU A 96 0.95 -2.82 1.34
N LEU A 97 1.44 -3.82 0.62
CA LEU A 97 0.75 -5.09 0.38
C LEU A 97 1.69 -6.26 0.64
N PRO A 98 1.16 -7.47 0.85
CA PRO A 98 2.01 -8.65 0.93
C PRO A 98 2.84 -8.83 -0.33
N THR A 99 4.07 -9.31 -0.18
CA THR A 99 4.94 -9.63 -1.31
C THR A 99 4.25 -10.57 -2.28
N GLY A 100 4.32 -10.25 -3.57
CA GLY A 100 3.72 -11.04 -4.63
C GLY A 100 2.34 -10.55 -5.07
N THR A 101 1.70 -9.64 -4.33
CA THR A 101 0.38 -9.12 -4.67
C THR A 101 0.38 -8.40 -6.03
N ILE A 102 1.40 -7.58 -6.29
CA ILE A 102 1.50 -6.83 -7.54
C ILE A 102 1.48 -7.79 -8.73
N GLN A 103 2.30 -8.82 -8.69
CA GLN A 103 2.37 -9.82 -9.75
C GLN A 103 1.09 -10.64 -9.83
N GLN A 104 0.60 -11.11 -8.70
CA GLN A 104 -0.56 -11.99 -8.62
C GLN A 104 -1.84 -11.32 -9.13
N LYS A 105 -2.01 -10.04 -8.81
CA LYS A 105 -3.19 -9.26 -9.22
C LYS A 105 -2.98 -8.53 -10.55
N GLY A 106 -1.80 -8.60 -11.13
CA GLY A 106 -1.49 -7.95 -12.41
C GLY A 106 -1.48 -6.43 -12.35
N ILE A 107 -1.15 -5.87 -11.20
CA ILE A 107 -1.16 -4.41 -10.96
C ILE A 107 -0.06 -3.74 -11.79
N GLU A 108 -0.40 -2.66 -12.50
CA GLU A 108 0.54 -1.92 -13.33
C GLU A 108 0.46 -0.41 -13.07
N ILE A 109 1.56 0.28 -13.35
CA ILE A 109 1.61 1.74 -13.35
C ILE A 109 0.53 2.26 -14.30
N GLY A 110 -0.22 3.27 -13.85
CA GLY A 110 -1.33 3.84 -14.59
C GLY A 110 -2.69 3.27 -14.24
N ASP A 111 -2.75 2.16 -13.52
CA ASP A 111 -4.02 1.60 -13.07
C ASP A 111 -4.71 2.57 -12.10
N GLN A 112 -6.04 2.63 -12.21
CA GLN A 112 -6.89 3.45 -11.35
C GLN A 112 -7.39 2.60 -10.18
N LEU A 113 -7.00 2.97 -8.96
CA LEU A 113 -7.49 2.31 -7.76
C LEU A 113 -8.71 3.04 -7.19
N GLU A 114 -9.55 2.30 -6.48
CA GLU A 114 -10.69 2.81 -5.75
C GLU A 114 -10.67 2.24 -4.34
N PHE A 115 -10.90 3.11 -3.35
CA PHE A 115 -10.87 2.75 -1.94
C PHE A 115 -12.28 2.87 -1.39
N LEU A 116 -12.85 1.75 -0.96
CA LEU A 116 -14.22 1.66 -0.46
C LEU A 116 -14.22 1.27 1.02
N PRO A 117 -15.21 1.73 1.81
CA PRO A 117 -15.33 1.25 3.19
C PRO A 117 -15.42 -0.26 3.20
N SER A 118 -14.68 -0.88 4.13
CA SER A 118 -14.76 -2.33 4.32
C SER A 118 -16.09 -2.69 4.99
N ALA A 119 -16.65 -3.87 4.63
CA ALA A 119 -17.86 -4.40 5.27
C ALA A 119 -17.64 -4.70 6.75
N PHE A 120 -16.39 -4.79 7.19
CA PHE A 120 -16.02 -5.14 8.56
C PHE A 120 -15.49 -3.94 9.36
N THR A 121 -15.65 -2.76 8.85
CA THR A 121 -15.18 -1.54 9.52
C THR A 121 -16.14 -1.12 10.62
#